data_cb6171904b509e146d26cda52331352d
#
_entry.id   cb6171904b509e146d26cda52331352d
#
_cell.length_a   1.000
_cell.length_b   1.000
_cell.length_c   1.000
_cell.angle_alpha   90.00
_cell.angle_beta   90.00
_cell.angle_gamma   90.00
#
_symmetry.space_group_name_H-M   'P 1'
#
loop_
_entity.id
_entity.type
_entity.pdbx_description
1 polymer ?
#
loop_
_entity_poly.entity_id
_entity_poly.type
_entity_poly.pdbx_seq_one_letter_code
_entity_poly.pdbx_strand_id
1 'polypeptide(L)'
;MINIFYWSPCLEKVGTYKSTINSALSIGKYSKKKFSINVINVCGEWEKERKLFEDNNVNLIDIGFNFFKYLPRSGYFSSRFSYIFIAIMSFIPLIKLLIKNKPHFFVSHLLTSVPFLIFYFFKFKTKLILRISGFPRLNFFRKFLWKICSKKIFKVTFPSVELLNQLSDLNIFHEKQLIFLPDPILNIKEY
;
A
#
# COMPACT_ATOMS: atom_id res chain seq x y z
N MET A 1 -10.22 -3.30 -18.87
CA MET A 1 -9.17 -2.50 -18.21
C MET A 1 -8.85 -3.11 -16.86
N ILE A 2 -7.57 -3.26 -16.51
CA ILE A 2 -7.14 -3.88 -15.25
C ILE A 2 -7.12 -2.80 -14.15
N ASN A 3 -7.86 -3.01 -13.06
CA ASN A 3 -7.93 -2.06 -11.95
C ASN A 3 -6.89 -2.39 -10.88
N ILE A 4 -6.06 -1.40 -10.53
CA ILE A 4 -5.04 -1.48 -9.48
C ILE A 4 -5.39 -0.46 -8.40
N PHE A 5 -5.44 -0.90 -7.16
CA PHE A 5 -5.70 -0.04 -6.00
C PHE A 5 -4.46 0.01 -5.12
N TYR A 6 -4.04 1.22 -4.75
CA TYR A 6 -2.93 1.47 -3.83
C TYR A 6 -3.45 1.83 -2.44
N TRP A 7 -2.97 1.11 -1.45
CA TRP A 7 -3.18 1.35 -0.04
C TRP A 7 -1.87 1.78 0.61
N SER A 8 -1.75 3.03 0.96
CA SER A 8 -0.54 3.59 1.56
C SER A 8 -0.90 4.80 2.45
N PRO A 9 -1.54 4.60 3.62
CA PRO A 9 -1.88 5.69 4.53
C PRO A 9 -0.61 6.26 5.15
N CYS A 10 -0.07 7.30 4.54
CA CYS A 10 1.18 7.95 4.93
C CYS A 10 0.91 9.15 5.85
N LEU A 11 1.40 9.13 7.09
CA LEU A 11 1.36 10.30 7.99
C LEU A 11 2.42 11.34 7.64
N GLU A 12 3.56 10.91 7.07
CA GLU A 12 4.70 11.76 6.73
C GLU A 12 5.15 11.51 5.29
N LYS A 13 5.75 12.54 4.68
CA LYS A 13 6.29 12.48 3.31
C LYS A 13 7.67 11.79 3.25
N VAL A 14 7.73 10.53 3.68
CA VAL A 14 8.94 9.69 3.66
C VAL A 14 9.08 8.90 2.36
N GLY A 15 10.13 8.08 2.24
CA GLY A 15 10.43 7.30 1.04
C GLY A 15 9.24 6.52 0.47
N THR A 16 8.44 5.87 1.32
CA THR A 16 7.24 5.13 0.90
C THR A 16 6.17 6.03 0.25
N TYR A 17 6.05 7.28 0.68
CA TYR A 17 5.17 8.27 0.07
C TYR A 17 5.56 8.53 -1.39
N LYS A 18 6.86 8.84 -1.63
CA LYS A 18 7.39 9.05 -2.98
C LYS A 18 7.29 7.79 -3.84
N SER A 19 7.60 6.63 -3.27
CA SER A 19 7.50 5.33 -3.96
C SER A 19 6.05 5.05 -4.44
N THR A 20 5.05 5.34 -3.61
CA THR A 20 3.63 5.18 -3.98
C THR A 20 3.24 6.10 -5.14
N ILE A 21 3.60 7.39 -5.06
CA ILE A 21 3.32 8.37 -6.12
C ILE A 21 3.99 7.93 -7.42
N ASN A 22 5.31 7.71 -7.39
CA ASN A 22 6.07 7.39 -8.59
C ASN A 22 5.58 6.08 -9.23
N SER A 23 5.22 5.07 -8.44
CA SER A 23 4.66 3.82 -8.94
C SER A 23 3.31 4.04 -9.63
N ALA A 24 2.40 4.78 -9.00
CA ALA A 24 1.09 5.08 -9.56
C ALA A 24 1.19 5.89 -10.86
N LEU A 25 1.99 6.96 -10.85
CA LEU A 25 2.19 7.82 -12.02
C LEU A 25 2.88 7.09 -13.17
N SER A 26 3.91 6.28 -12.88
CA SER A 26 4.63 5.53 -13.90
C SER A 26 3.71 4.54 -14.64
N ILE A 27 2.88 3.80 -13.91
CA ILE A 27 1.93 2.89 -14.54
C ILE A 27 0.87 3.69 -15.32
N GLY A 28 0.33 4.76 -14.77
CA GLY A 28 -0.62 5.65 -15.46
C GLY A 28 -0.06 6.17 -16.78
N LYS A 29 1.18 6.66 -16.77
CA LYS A 29 1.86 7.26 -17.91
C LYS A 29 2.28 6.26 -19.00
N TYR A 30 2.85 5.12 -18.59
CA TYR A 30 3.51 4.19 -19.54
C TYR A 30 2.67 2.98 -19.93
N SER A 31 1.53 2.75 -19.30
CA SER A 31 0.71 1.56 -19.52
C SER A 31 -0.19 1.59 -20.76
N LYS A 32 -0.14 2.64 -21.58
CA LYS A 32 -1.02 2.82 -22.76
C LYS A 32 -2.49 2.56 -22.45
N LYS A 33 -2.98 3.07 -21.33
CA LYS A 33 -4.38 2.94 -20.86
C LYS A 33 -4.86 1.49 -20.60
N LYS A 34 -3.94 0.53 -20.45
CA LYS A 34 -4.30 -0.85 -20.08
C LYS A 34 -4.78 -0.99 -18.64
N PHE A 35 -4.33 -0.08 -17.77
CA PHE A 35 -4.62 -0.08 -16.33
C PHE A 35 -5.42 1.15 -15.92
N SER A 36 -6.33 0.95 -14.97
CA SER A 36 -6.95 2.02 -14.19
C SER A 36 -6.27 2.03 -12.81
N ILE A 37 -5.63 3.13 -12.50
CA ILE A 37 -4.86 3.30 -11.27
C ILE A 37 -5.68 4.11 -10.28
N ASN A 38 -5.79 3.59 -9.07
CA ASN A 38 -6.59 4.20 -8.02
C ASN A 38 -5.77 4.25 -6.74
N VAL A 39 -5.58 5.43 -6.17
CA VAL A 39 -4.94 5.64 -4.87
C VAL A 39 -6.03 5.86 -3.84
N ILE A 40 -6.00 5.12 -2.75
CA ILE A 40 -6.98 5.25 -1.67
C ILE A 40 -6.53 6.35 -0.73
N ASN A 41 -7.35 7.38 -0.62
CA ASN A 41 -7.20 8.48 0.34
C ASN A 41 -7.98 8.13 1.61
N VAL A 42 -7.27 7.71 2.63
CA VAL A 42 -7.88 7.10 3.83
C VAL A 42 -8.39 8.16 4.78
N CYS A 43 -7.58 9.19 5.05
CA CYS A 43 -7.90 10.24 6.00
C CYS A 43 -7.60 11.66 5.50
N GLY A 44 -7.35 11.82 4.20
CA GLY A 44 -6.98 13.10 3.58
C GLY A 44 -5.46 13.28 3.41
N GLU A 45 -4.68 12.21 3.58
CA GLU A 45 -3.22 12.22 3.47
C GLU A 45 -2.72 12.54 2.05
N TRP A 46 -3.51 12.22 1.03
CA TRP A 46 -3.19 12.46 -0.38
C TRP A 46 -3.80 13.72 -0.97
N GLU A 47 -4.50 14.51 -0.19
CA GLU A 47 -5.25 15.67 -0.69
C GLU A 47 -4.38 16.70 -1.41
N LYS A 48 -3.15 16.90 -0.93
CA LYS A 48 -2.20 17.82 -1.58
C LYS A 48 -1.73 17.35 -2.96
N GLU A 49 -1.81 16.05 -3.21
CA GLU A 49 -1.37 15.42 -4.45
C GLU A 49 -2.54 15.13 -5.42
N ARG A 50 -3.77 15.53 -5.05
CA ARG A 50 -4.98 15.31 -5.87
C ARG A 50 -4.81 15.78 -7.30
N LYS A 51 -4.39 17.04 -7.49
CA LYS A 51 -4.15 17.61 -8.81
C LYS A 51 -3.08 16.84 -9.59
N LEU A 52 -1.98 16.48 -8.94
CA LEU A 52 -0.91 15.68 -9.55
C LEU A 52 -1.43 14.32 -10.04
N PHE A 53 -2.27 13.67 -9.28
CA PHE A 53 -2.87 12.39 -9.67
C PHE A 53 -3.84 12.56 -10.85
N GLU A 54 -4.72 13.56 -10.80
CA GLU A 54 -5.69 13.86 -11.86
C GLU A 54 -5.00 14.17 -13.19
N ASP A 55 -3.97 15.03 -13.18
CA ASP A 55 -3.18 15.40 -14.36
C ASP A 55 -2.47 14.20 -15.02
N ASN A 56 -2.26 13.11 -14.26
CA ASN A 56 -1.60 11.89 -14.73
C ASN A 56 -2.54 10.67 -14.87
N ASN A 57 -3.85 10.87 -14.93
CA ASN A 57 -4.86 9.82 -15.07
C ASN A 57 -4.82 8.77 -13.93
N VAL A 58 -4.50 9.20 -12.72
CA VAL A 58 -4.58 8.41 -11.50
C VAL A 58 -5.79 8.88 -10.69
N ASN A 59 -6.69 7.99 -10.37
CA ASN A 59 -7.87 8.34 -9.58
C ASN A 59 -7.54 8.36 -8.09
N LEU A 60 -7.98 9.39 -7.38
CA LEU A 60 -7.94 9.44 -5.92
C LEU A 60 -9.31 9.05 -5.37
N ILE A 61 -9.37 8.00 -4.55
CA ILE A 61 -10.62 7.48 -3.98
C ILE A 61 -10.67 7.80 -2.49
N ASP A 62 -11.58 8.67 -2.10
CA ASP A 62 -11.83 9.00 -0.70
C ASP A 62 -12.70 7.92 -0.06
N ILE A 63 -12.30 7.42 1.12
CA ILE A 63 -13.09 6.42 1.87
C ILE A 63 -13.86 7.02 3.06
N GLY A 64 -14.13 8.32 2.99
CA GLY A 64 -15.09 9.00 3.86
C GLY A 64 -14.52 9.70 5.09
N PHE A 65 -13.20 9.80 5.21
CA PHE A 65 -12.58 10.48 6.35
C PHE A 65 -11.65 11.61 5.90
N ASN A 66 -11.70 12.75 6.56
CA ASN A 66 -10.82 13.88 6.28
C ASN A 66 -10.34 14.54 7.58
N PHE A 67 -9.66 13.75 8.44
CA PHE A 67 -9.07 14.32 9.67
C PHE A 67 -7.55 14.34 9.67
N PHE A 68 -6.92 14.20 8.53
CA PHE A 68 -5.45 14.19 8.44
C PHE A 68 -4.81 15.39 9.14
N LYS A 69 -5.48 16.56 9.10
CA LYS A 69 -5.01 17.78 9.75
C LYS A 69 -4.95 17.68 11.28
N TYR A 70 -5.82 16.88 11.87
CA TYR A 70 -5.98 16.75 13.32
C TYR A 70 -5.20 15.57 13.91
N LEU A 71 -4.67 14.68 13.06
CA LEU A 71 -3.89 13.55 13.52
C LEU A 71 -2.49 13.98 13.95
N PRO A 72 -2.04 13.61 15.16
CA PRO A 72 -0.66 13.81 15.56
C PRO A 72 0.29 13.00 14.68
N ARG A 73 1.30 13.65 14.09
CA ARG A 73 2.20 13.06 13.09
C ARG A 73 3.61 12.83 13.59
N SER A 74 4.05 13.69 14.52
CA SER A 74 5.39 13.63 15.11
C SER A 74 5.38 12.97 16.48
N GLY A 75 6.47 12.25 16.81
CA GLY A 75 6.61 11.56 18.08
C GLY A 75 6.22 10.08 18.02
N TYR A 76 6.97 9.28 18.79
CA TYR A 76 6.88 7.80 18.75
C TYR A 76 5.50 7.26 19.17
N PHE A 77 4.90 7.81 20.22
CA PHE A 77 3.59 7.38 20.71
C PHE A 77 2.45 7.99 19.89
N SER A 78 2.57 9.27 19.53
CA SER A 78 1.54 10.01 18.81
C SER A 78 1.27 9.45 17.42
N SER A 79 2.31 9.11 16.67
CA SER A 79 2.17 8.50 15.35
C SER A 79 1.54 7.11 15.41
N ARG A 80 1.84 6.32 16.46
CA ARG A 80 1.21 5.00 16.66
C ARG A 80 -0.27 5.11 16.94
N PHE A 81 -0.67 6.06 17.79
CA PHE A 81 -2.07 6.33 18.05
C PHE A 81 -2.81 6.67 16.76
N SER A 82 -2.23 7.55 15.93
CA SER A 82 -2.80 7.90 14.62
C SER A 82 -2.96 6.69 13.71
N TYR A 83 -1.97 5.80 13.63
CA TYR A 83 -2.08 4.58 12.83
C TYR A 83 -3.14 3.61 13.36
N ILE A 84 -3.28 3.47 14.68
CA ILE A 84 -4.35 2.65 15.28
C ILE A 84 -5.72 3.24 14.93
N PHE A 85 -5.87 4.56 15.08
CA PHE A 85 -7.10 5.26 14.75
C PHE A 85 -7.47 5.08 13.25
N ILE A 86 -6.50 5.30 12.35
CA ILE A 86 -6.68 5.06 10.92
C ILE A 86 -7.08 3.60 10.66
N ALA A 87 -6.45 2.64 11.32
CA ALA A 87 -6.75 1.23 11.16
C ALA A 87 -8.20 0.90 11.50
N ILE A 88 -8.66 1.37 12.66
CA ILE A 88 -10.04 1.13 13.13
C ILE A 88 -11.05 1.79 12.19
N MET A 89 -10.84 3.07 11.88
CA MET A 89 -11.79 3.84 11.08
C MET A 89 -11.86 3.38 9.63
N SER A 90 -10.76 2.89 9.06
CA SER A 90 -10.71 2.46 7.65
C SER A 90 -11.16 1.02 7.42
N PHE A 91 -11.29 0.19 8.45
CA PHE A 91 -11.53 -1.25 8.30
C PHE A 91 -12.83 -1.54 7.53
N ILE A 92 -13.96 -1.02 7.98
CA ILE A 92 -15.27 -1.22 7.32
C ILE A 92 -15.33 -0.53 5.95
N PRO A 93 -14.93 0.76 5.80
CA PRO A 93 -14.91 1.41 4.50
C PRO A 93 -14.05 0.68 3.46
N LEU A 94 -12.90 0.14 3.86
CA LEU A 94 -12.06 -0.62 2.94
C LEU A 94 -12.71 -1.92 2.48
N ILE A 95 -13.40 -2.65 3.37
CA ILE A 95 -14.18 -3.83 3.00
C ILE A 95 -15.26 -3.45 1.97
N LYS A 96 -16.04 -2.40 2.23
CA LYS A 96 -17.08 -1.92 1.30
C LYS A 96 -16.48 -1.54 -0.06
N LEU A 97 -15.34 -0.85 -0.06
CA LEU A 97 -14.62 -0.47 -1.27
C LEU A 97 -14.22 -1.70 -2.10
N LEU A 98 -13.62 -2.71 -1.46
CA LEU A 98 -13.19 -3.94 -2.12
C LEU A 98 -14.35 -4.76 -2.68
N ILE A 99 -15.45 -4.85 -1.94
CA ILE A 99 -16.67 -5.55 -2.40
C ILE A 99 -17.28 -4.82 -3.61
N LYS A 100 -17.39 -3.49 -3.57
CA LYS A 100 -18.00 -2.68 -4.61
C LYS A 100 -17.16 -2.67 -5.90
N ASN A 101 -15.86 -2.42 -5.80
CA ASN A 101 -15.00 -2.16 -6.96
C ASN A 101 -14.30 -3.41 -7.50
N LYS A 102 -14.14 -4.46 -6.68
CA LYS A 102 -13.50 -5.74 -7.04
C LYS A 102 -12.22 -5.55 -7.86
N PRO A 103 -11.21 -4.79 -7.36
CA PRO A 103 -10.02 -4.53 -8.11
C PRO A 103 -9.28 -5.83 -8.47
N HIS A 104 -8.53 -5.83 -9.58
CA HIS A 104 -7.72 -6.98 -9.96
C HIS A 104 -6.52 -7.12 -9.04
N PHE A 105 -5.89 -5.99 -8.69
CA PHE A 105 -4.73 -5.93 -7.80
C PHE A 105 -4.94 -4.90 -6.71
N PHE A 106 -4.50 -5.24 -5.52
CA PHE A 106 -4.46 -4.36 -4.36
C PHE A 106 -3.04 -4.31 -3.82
N VAL A 107 -2.38 -3.16 -3.94
CA VAL A 107 -0.99 -2.95 -3.54
C VAL A 107 -0.96 -2.28 -2.17
N SER A 108 -0.42 -2.97 -1.18
CA SER A 108 -0.32 -2.48 0.20
C SER A 108 1.12 -2.11 0.54
N HIS A 109 1.35 -0.85 0.91
CA HIS A 109 2.67 -0.34 1.33
C HIS A 109 2.77 -0.18 2.85
N LEU A 110 1.89 0.60 3.45
CA LEU A 110 1.89 0.93 4.87
C LEU A 110 0.64 0.38 5.57
N LEU A 111 0.70 0.32 6.91
CA LEU A 111 -0.41 -0.17 7.73
C LEU A 111 -0.98 -1.50 7.21
N THR A 112 -0.07 -2.41 6.85
CA THR A 112 -0.38 -3.66 6.15
C THR A 112 -1.26 -4.61 6.95
N SER A 113 -1.33 -4.44 8.28
CA SER A 113 -2.20 -5.24 9.15
C SER A 113 -3.68 -5.13 8.79
N VAL A 114 -4.14 -3.96 8.34
CA VAL A 114 -5.53 -3.76 7.94
C VAL A 114 -5.91 -4.61 6.72
N PRO A 115 -5.26 -4.46 5.55
CA PRO A 115 -5.56 -5.31 4.42
C PRO A 115 -5.28 -6.79 4.69
N PHE A 116 -4.25 -7.13 5.49
CA PHE A 116 -3.97 -8.53 5.82
C PHE A 116 -5.14 -9.18 6.55
N LEU A 117 -5.67 -8.55 7.59
CA LEU A 117 -6.83 -9.05 8.32
C LEU A 117 -8.06 -9.14 7.41
N ILE A 118 -8.30 -8.12 6.59
CA ILE A 118 -9.43 -8.11 5.66
C ILE A 118 -9.32 -9.27 4.66
N PHE A 119 -8.17 -9.45 4.02
CA PHE A 119 -7.99 -10.55 3.06
C PHE A 119 -7.93 -11.94 3.73
N TYR A 120 -7.60 -12.01 5.00
CA TYR A 120 -7.64 -13.26 5.77
C TYR A 120 -9.08 -13.70 6.05
N PHE A 121 -9.91 -12.77 6.54
CA PHE A 121 -11.29 -13.08 6.92
C PHE A 121 -12.27 -13.12 5.73
N PHE A 122 -12.00 -12.33 4.70
CA PHE A 122 -12.88 -12.24 3.54
C PHE A 122 -12.24 -12.83 2.29
N LYS A 123 -13.03 -13.56 1.50
CA LYS A 123 -12.60 -14.16 0.24
C LYS A 123 -12.79 -13.17 -0.91
N PHE A 124 -11.73 -12.52 -1.34
CA PHE A 124 -11.74 -11.66 -2.53
C PHE A 124 -11.07 -12.38 -3.73
N LYS A 125 -11.55 -12.07 -4.95
CA LYS A 125 -10.83 -12.44 -6.18
C LYS A 125 -9.64 -11.54 -6.45
N THR A 126 -9.55 -10.40 -5.76
CA THR A 126 -8.46 -9.42 -5.83
C THR A 126 -7.15 -10.03 -5.38
N LYS A 127 -6.09 -9.81 -6.15
CA LYS A 127 -4.72 -10.27 -5.84
C LYS A 127 -4.04 -9.24 -4.93
N LEU A 128 -3.74 -9.64 -3.68
CA LEU A 128 -3.03 -8.79 -2.72
C LEU A 128 -1.53 -8.82 -3.00
N ILE A 129 -0.94 -7.65 -3.27
CA ILE A 129 0.50 -7.44 -3.40
C ILE A 129 0.98 -6.66 -2.19
N LEU A 130 1.99 -7.19 -1.50
CA LEU A 130 2.66 -6.50 -0.40
C LEU A 130 3.92 -5.82 -0.94
N ARG A 131 4.02 -4.50 -0.78
CA ARG A 131 5.24 -3.74 -1.08
C ARG A 131 5.99 -3.46 0.21
N ILE A 132 7.22 -3.94 0.34
CA ILE A 132 8.09 -3.71 1.49
C ILE A 132 9.22 -2.79 1.07
N SER A 133 9.21 -1.54 1.56
CA SER A 133 10.19 -0.50 1.18
C SER A 133 11.40 -0.40 2.12
N GLY A 134 11.43 -1.16 3.21
CA GLY A 134 12.52 -1.22 4.17
C GLY A 134 12.33 -2.38 5.13
N PHE A 135 13.40 -2.76 5.84
CA PHE A 135 13.33 -3.90 6.77
C PHE A 135 12.33 -3.62 7.89
N PRO A 136 11.25 -4.41 8.00
CA PRO A 136 10.20 -4.17 8.99
C PRO A 136 10.69 -4.58 10.39
N ARG A 137 10.32 -3.79 11.39
CA ARG A 137 10.50 -4.22 12.79
C ARG A 137 9.50 -5.34 13.07
N LEU A 138 9.97 -6.59 12.98
CA LEU A 138 9.18 -7.78 13.21
C LEU A 138 9.21 -8.17 14.69
N ASN A 139 8.23 -7.71 15.45
CA ASN A 139 7.93 -8.30 16.74
C ASN A 139 7.16 -9.63 16.55
N PHE A 140 7.02 -10.40 17.64
CA PHE A 140 6.34 -11.69 17.64
C PHE A 140 4.95 -11.64 16.97
N PHE A 141 4.11 -10.66 17.36
CA PHE A 141 2.75 -10.52 16.83
C PHE A 141 2.72 -10.22 15.34
N ARG A 142 3.61 -9.33 14.86
CA ARG A 142 3.70 -9.00 13.43
C ARG A 142 4.18 -10.19 12.63
N LYS A 143 5.20 -10.93 13.11
CA LYS A 143 5.72 -12.13 12.46
C LYS A 143 4.63 -13.20 12.36
N PHE A 144 3.89 -13.43 13.45
CA PHE A 144 2.77 -14.36 13.50
C PHE A 144 1.65 -13.97 12.52
N LEU A 145 1.20 -12.70 12.55
CA LEU A 145 0.19 -12.18 11.63
C LEU A 145 0.62 -12.36 10.17
N TRP A 146 1.86 -12.00 9.85
CA TRP A 146 2.38 -12.12 8.50
C TRP A 146 2.43 -13.58 8.05
N LYS A 147 2.86 -14.50 8.92
CA LYS A 147 2.90 -15.93 8.63
C LYS A 147 1.52 -16.52 8.36
N ILE A 148 0.51 -16.15 9.14
CA ILE A 148 -0.88 -16.59 8.93
C ILE A 148 -1.42 -16.03 7.61
N CYS A 149 -1.22 -14.73 7.37
CA CYS A 149 -1.76 -14.04 6.20
C CYS A 149 -0.97 -14.32 4.91
N SER A 150 0.25 -14.88 5.00
CA SER A 150 1.13 -15.12 3.84
C SER A 150 0.45 -15.92 2.72
N LYS A 151 -0.39 -16.88 3.06
CA LYS A 151 -1.15 -17.71 2.11
C LYS A 151 -2.15 -16.90 1.25
N LYS A 152 -2.52 -15.69 1.68
CA LYS A 152 -3.45 -14.81 0.95
C LYS A 152 -2.73 -13.77 0.09
N ILE A 153 -1.42 -13.65 0.25
CA ILE A 153 -0.61 -12.70 -0.50
C ILE A 153 -0.23 -13.32 -1.84
N PHE A 154 -0.54 -12.60 -2.91
CA PHE A 154 -0.18 -13.03 -4.26
C PHE A 154 1.31 -12.86 -4.53
N LYS A 155 1.86 -11.67 -4.21
CA LYS A 155 3.28 -11.35 -4.36
C LYS A 155 3.74 -10.39 -3.27
N VAL A 156 5.04 -10.50 -2.94
CA VAL A 156 5.75 -9.56 -2.06
C VAL A 156 6.87 -8.94 -2.88
N THR A 157 6.92 -7.61 -2.95
CA THR A 157 7.89 -6.90 -3.78
C THR A 157 8.86 -6.08 -2.93
N PHE A 158 10.12 -6.07 -3.33
CA PHE A 158 11.24 -5.46 -2.61
C PHE A 158 12.02 -4.52 -3.51
N PRO A 159 12.47 -3.34 -3.01
CA PRO A 159 13.28 -2.39 -3.79
C PRO A 159 14.75 -2.79 -3.94
N SER A 160 15.26 -3.68 -3.10
CA SER A 160 16.64 -4.18 -3.17
C SER A 160 16.70 -5.71 -2.98
N VAL A 161 17.76 -6.29 -3.52
CA VAL A 161 18.05 -7.73 -3.40
C VAL A 161 18.38 -8.10 -1.96
N GLU A 162 19.10 -7.22 -1.24
CA GLU A 162 19.46 -7.44 0.15
C GLU A 162 18.22 -7.58 1.04
N LEU A 163 17.24 -6.70 0.84
CA LEU A 163 15.99 -6.76 1.60
C LEU A 163 15.19 -8.01 1.27
N LEU A 164 15.19 -8.44 0.01
CA LEU A 164 14.57 -9.70 -0.42
C LEU A 164 15.24 -10.88 0.30
N ASN A 165 16.56 -10.96 0.29
CA ASN A 165 17.32 -12.05 0.93
C ASN A 165 17.05 -12.07 2.45
N GLN A 166 17.16 -10.93 3.13
CA GLN A 166 16.89 -10.82 4.57
C GLN A 166 15.49 -11.31 4.96
N LEU A 167 14.47 -11.07 4.13
CA LEU A 167 13.12 -11.51 4.42
C LEU A 167 12.84 -12.94 3.96
N SER A 168 13.56 -13.43 2.96
CA SER A 168 13.54 -14.84 2.56
C SER A 168 14.00 -15.74 3.70
N ASP A 169 15.10 -15.37 4.37
CA ASP A 169 15.69 -16.13 5.50
C ASP A 169 14.72 -16.28 6.69
N LEU A 170 13.74 -15.39 6.81
CA LEU A 170 12.73 -15.48 7.87
C LEU A 170 11.66 -16.56 7.63
N ASN A 171 11.60 -17.14 6.45
CA ASN A 171 10.65 -18.19 6.06
C ASN A 171 9.17 -17.84 6.38
N ILE A 172 8.81 -16.57 6.21
CA ILE A 172 7.43 -16.08 6.39
C ILE A 172 6.62 -16.27 5.13
N PHE A 173 7.22 -15.99 3.98
CA PHE A 173 6.60 -16.05 2.66
C PHE A 173 7.19 -17.21 1.86
N HIS A 174 6.41 -17.73 0.94
CA HIS A 174 6.92 -18.74 0.01
C HIS A 174 7.84 -18.06 -1.04
N GLU A 175 8.95 -18.68 -1.42
CA GLU A 175 9.91 -18.12 -2.39
C GLU A 175 9.25 -17.65 -3.69
N LYS A 176 8.30 -18.41 -4.22
CA LYS A 176 7.52 -18.03 -5.42
C LYS A 176 6.73 -16.73 -5.28
N GLN A 177 6.54 -16.22 -4.06
CA GLN A 177 5.85 -14.96 -3.80
C GLN A 177 6.81 -13.76 -3.82
N LEU A 178 8.11 -13.97 -3.60
CA LEU A 178 9.11 -12.93 -3.47
C LEU A 178 9.55 -12.43 -4.85
N ILE A 179 9.56 -11.11 -5.03
CA ILE A 179 9.98 -10.48 -6.28
C ILE A 179 10.83 -9.25 -5.98
N PHE A 180 12.02 -9.20 -6.58
CA PHE A 180 12.77 -7.96 -6.68
C PHE A 180 12.08 -7.03 -7.68
N LEU A 181 11.70 -5.84 -7.22
CA LEU A 181 11.08 -4.80 -8.03
C LEU A 181 11.56 -3.45 -7.52
N PRO A 182 12.50 -2.78 -8.20
CA PRO A 182 12.98 -1.47 -7.81
C PRO A 182 11.85 -0.44 -7.68
N ASP A 183 12.01 0.53 -6.79
CA ASP A 183 11.11 1.68 -6.75
C ASP A 183 11.39 2.58 -7.97
N PRO A 184 10.37 3.06 -8.68
CA PRO A 184 10.55 4.05 -9.72
C PRO A 184 10.87 5.40 -9.07
N ILE A 185 12.17 5.67 -8.87
CA ILE A 185 12.65 6.85 -8.12
C ILE A 185 12.81 8.06 -9.03
N LEU A 186 13.01 7.84 -10.34
CA LEU A 186 13.40 8.90 -11.28
C LEU A 186 12.37 9.04 -12.40
N ASN A 187 12.03 10.28 -12.70
CA ASN A 187 11.35 10.62 -13.93
C ASN A 187 12.41 10.79 -15.03
N ILE A 188 12.64 9.74 -15.81
CA ILE A 188 13.72 9.67 -16.84
C ILE A 188 13.65 10.83 -17.85
N LYS A 189 12.52 11.55 -17.93
CA LYS A 189 12.36 12.70 -18.83
C LYS A 189 12.87 14.03 -18.25
N GLU A 190 13.28 14.06 -17.00
CA GLU A 190 13.84 15.25 -16.33
C GLU A 190 15.37 15.23 -16.25
N TYR A 191 16.00 14.23 -16.87
CA TYR A 191 17.44 14.08 -17.09
C TYR A 191 17.70 13.95 -18.60
#